data_d1dcae406050475e880adbbbf27a02e1
#
_entry.id   d1dcae406050475e880adbbbf27a02e1
#
_cell.length_a   1.000
_cell.length_b   1.000
_cell.length_c   1.000
_cell.angle_alpha   90.00
_cell.angle_beta   90.00
_cell.angle_gamma   90.00
#
_symmetry.space_group_name_H-M   'P 1'
#
loop_
_entity.id
_entity.type
_entity.pdbx_description
1 polymer ?
#
loop_
_entity_poly.entity_id
_entity_poly.type
_entity_poly.pdbx_seq_one_letter_code
_entity_poly.pdbx_strand_id
1 'polypeptide(L)'
;MTSVKGLGASLGVAIGSSFVYKNEIDFDKEAILTHVEASKQLIEKFSSQILDFRSKERNDEADILDAYILILQDPEIVAQLNQNLDFSVEEVYSIFTSTASVFESMEDVYFKQRAEDILSVGKHLVFNMQNIEREITLNENTILIAEDLTPADTSSMDLSKVNGIVLKDCLLYTSDAADDVVG
;
A
#
# COMPACT_ATOMS: atom_id res chain seq x y z
N MET A 1 25.32 1.89 -21.52
CA MET A 1 24.57 0.90 -20.73
C MET A 1 24.64 1.35 -19.29
N THR A 2 23.52 1.67 -18.65
CA THR A 2 23.50 2.11 -17.25
C THR A 2 23.21 0.88 -16.39
N SER A 3 23.98 0.63 -15.34
CA SER A 3 23.76 -0.48 -14.41
C SER A 3 23.53 0.06 -13.00
N VAL A 4 22.62 -0.54 -12.29
CA VAL A 4 22.33 -0.29 -10.87
C VAL A 4 22.68 -1.55 -10.08
N LYS A 5 23.38 -1.40 -8.95
CA LYS A 5 23.67 -2.50 -8.05
C LYS A 5 22.59 -2.57 -6.97
N GLY A 6 22.15 -3.79 -6.66
CA GLY A 6 21.17 -4.07 -5.61
C GLY A 6 21.42 -5.42 -4.96
N LEU A 7 20.62 -5.75 -3.94
CA LEU A 7 20.58 -7.06 -3.31
C LEU A 7 19.59 -7.94 -4.08
N GLY A 8 20.00 -9.18 -4.41
CA GLY A 8 19.11 -10.15 -5.01
C GLY A 8 18.29 -10.85 -3.91
N ALA A 9 16.97 -10.65 -3.90
CA ALA A 9 16.05 -11.32 -2.99
C ALA A 9 15.65 -12.72 -3.48
N SER A 10 15.84 -13.01 -4.78
CA SER A 10 15.61 -14.32 -5.37
C SER A 10 16.69 -14.65 -6.40
N LEU A 11 16.91 -15.95 -6.61
CA LEU A 11 17.85 -16.43 -7.64
C LEU A 11 17.20 -16.36 -9.02
N GLY A 12 17.96 -15.90 -10.02
CA GLY A 12 17.52 -15.90 -11.41
C GLY A 12 17.93 -14.63 -12.17
N VAL A 13 17.52 -14.60 -13.43
CA VAL A 13 17.65 -13.47 -14.33
C VAL A 13 16.30 -13.22 -14.96
N ALA A 14 15.80 -12.01 -14.87
CA ALA A 14 14.57 -11.59 -15.52
C ALA A 14 14.89 -10.55 -16.61
N ILE A 15 14.21 -10.68 -17.75
CA ILE A 15 14.31 -9.75 -18.87
C ILE A 15 12.90 -9.30 -19.23
N GLY A 16 12.74 -8.00 -19.43
CA GLY A 16 11.43 -7.44 -19.77
C GLY A 16 11.44 -5.91 -19.94
N SER A 17 10.27 -5.36 -20.18
CA SER A 17 10.06 -3.92 -20.25
C SER A 17 9.91 -3.34 -18.83
N SER A 18 10.60 -2.25 -18.55
CA SER A 18 10.47 -1.60 -17.25
C SER A 18 9.13 -0.85 -17.12
N PHE A 19 8.47 -1.03 -16.01
CA PHE A 19 7.32 -0.23 -15.58
C PHE A 19 7.65 0.38 -14.20
N VAL A 20 7.66 1.71 -14.12
CA VAL A 20 7.94 2.43 -12.88
C VAL A 20 6.62 2.75 -12.20
N TYR A 21 6.36 2.06 -11.10
CA TYR A 21 5.21 2.33 -10.24
C TYR A 21 5.55 3.48 -9.29
N LYS A 22 4.80 4.57 -9.41
CA LYS A 22 4.93 5.72 -8.51
C LYS A 22 3.84 5.66 -7.46
N ASN A 23 4.26 5.67 -6.23
CA ASN A 23 3.41 5.62 -5.04
C ASN A 23 3.54 6.90 -4.19
N GLU A 24 3.93 8.02 -4.81
CA GLU A 24 4.05 9.31 -4.15
C GLU A 24 2.73 10.07 -4.22
N ILE A 25 2.35 10.70 -3.10
CA ILE A 25 1.18 11.59 -3.04
C ILE A 25 1.60 12.92 -3.65
N ASP A 26 0.82 13.39 -4.61
CA ASP A 26 0.92 14.76 -5.14
C ASP A 26 -0.03 15.66 -4.34
N PHE A 27 0.50 16.38 -3.37
CA PHE A 27 -0.27 17.28 -2.53
C PHE A 27 -0.74 18.55 -3.25
N ASP A 28 -0.13 18.89 -4.39
CA ASP A 28 -0.56 20.02 -5.22
C ASP A 28 -1.80 19.69 -6.05
N LYS A 29 -2.12 18.40 -6.20
CA LYS A 29 -3.31 17.96 -6.90
C LYS A 29 -4.54 18.04 -6.00
N GLU A 30 -5.53 18.84 -6.42
CA GLU A 30 -6.78 19.00 -5.68
C GLU A 30 -7.59 17.71 -5.55
N ALA A 31 -8.33 17.59 -4.45
CA ALA A 31 -9.29 16.53 -4.25
C ALA A 31 -10.51 16.73 -5.18
N ILE A 32 -10.97 15.62 -5.78
CA ILE A 32 -12.20 15.59 -6.58
C ILE A 32 -13.38 15.10 -5.73
N LEU A 33 -13.09 14.21 -4.78
CA LEU A 33 -14.05 13.66 -3.82
C LEU A 33 -13.76 14.19 -2.42
N THR A 34 -14.79 14.37 -1.63
CA THR A 34 -14.62 14.56 -0.19
C THR A 34 -14.01 13.30 0.44
N HIS A 35 -13.34 13.44 1.58
CA HIS A 35 -12.79 12.27 2.28
C HIS A 35 -13.89 11.26 2.71
N VAL A 36 -15.12 11.74 2.95
CA VAL A 36 -16.27 10.87 3.28
C VAL A 36 -16.69 10.02 2.08
N GLU A 37 -16.84 10.62 0.90
CA GLU A 37 -17.16 9.91 -0.34
C GLU A 37 -16.05 8.95 -0.73
N ALA A 38 -14.80 9.41 -0.65
CA ALA A 38 -13.62 8.61 -0.97
C ALA A 38 -13.48 7.40 -0.01
N SER A 39 -13.71 7.59 1.30
CA SER A 39 -13.68 6.50 2.28
C SER A 39 -14.74 5.45 1.99
N LYS A 40 -15.97 5.88 1.69
CA LYS A 40 -17.06 4.96 1.36
C LYS A 40 -16.74 4.12 0.11
N GLN A 41 -16.29 4.76 -0.97
CA GLN A 41 -15.90 4.06 -2.20
C GLN A 41 -14.74 3.10 -1.97
N LEU A 42 -13.77 3.48 -1.14
CA LEU A 42 -12.61 2.65 -0.83
C LEU A 42 -13.02 1.40 -0.04
N ILE A 43 -13.92 1.54 0.94
CA ILE A 43 -14.48 0.41 1.68
C ILE A 43 -15.25 -0.55 0.75
N GLU A 44 -16.06 -0.02 -0.17
CA GLU A 44 -16.78 -0.84 -1.16
C GLU A 44 -15.81 -1.59 -2.07
N LYS A 45 -14.75 -0.93 -2.54
CA LYS A 45 -13.69 -1.52 -3.37
C LYS A 45 -12.97 -2.65 -2.61
N PHE A 46 -12.49 -2.39 -1.39
CA PHE A 46 -11.79 -3.40 -0.59
C PHE A 46 -12.70 -4.59 -0.27
N SER A 47 -13.98 -4.33 0.07
CA SER A 47 -14.94 -5.40 0.33
C SER A 47 -15.14 -6.32 -0.88
N SER A 48 -15.18 -5.76 -2.09
CA SER A 48 -15.26 -6.54 -3.33
C SER A 48 -13.98 -7.37 -3.56
N GLN A 49 -12.81 -6.78 -3.33
CA GLN A 49 -11.52 -7.48 -3.47
C GLN A 49 -11.37 -8.61 -2.45
N ILE A 50 -11.82 -8.42 -1.20
CA ILE A 50 -11.84 -9.45 -0.16
C ILE A 50 -12.63 -10.67 -0.61
N LEU A 51 -13.81 -10.47 -1.19
CA LEU A 51 -14.63 -11.57 -1.71
C LEU A 51 -13.92 -12.33 -2.83
N ASP A 52 -13.27 -11.60 -3.76
CA ASP A 52 -12.49 -12.22 -4.84
C ASP A 52 -11.29 -13.02 -4.30
N PHE A 53 -10.53 -12.45 -3.34
CA PHE A 53 -9.39 -13.14 -2.74
C PHE A 53 -9.80 -14.41 -1.99
N ARG A 54 -10.86 -14.34 -1.17
CA ARG A 54 -11.37 -15.52 -0.46
C ARG A 54 -11.86 -16.59 -1.42
N SER A 55 -12.44 -16.22 -2.57
CA SER A 55 -12.86 -17.17 -3.60
C SER A 55 -11.68 -17.90 -4.27
N LYS A 56 -10.48 -17.29 -4.22
CA LYS A 56 -9.21 -17.80 -4.78
C LYS A 56 -8.27 -18.38 -3.71
N GLU A 57 -8.78 -18.59 -2.49
CA GLU A 57 -8.02 -19.10 -1.34
C GLU A 57 -6.82 -18.20 -0.92
N ARG A 58 -6.83 -16.94 -1.32
CA ARG A 58 -5.84 -15.90 -0.96
C ARG A 58 -6.28 -15.22 0.34
N ASN A 59 -6.24 -15.95 1.43
CA ASN A 59 -6.80 -15.49 2.70
C ASN A 59 -5.94 -14.39 3.34
N ASP A 60 -4.62 -14.47 3.23
CA ASP A 60 -3.71 -13.49 3.84
C ASP A 60 -3.93 -12.09 3.25
N GLU A 61 -4.11 -11.99 1.93
CA GLU A 61 -4.40 -10.72 1.27
C GLU A 61 -5.81 -10.20 1.62
N ALA A 62 -6.78 -11.10 1.78
CA ALA A 62 -8.10 -10.72 2.25
C ALA A 62 -8.05 -10.16 3.68
N ASP A 63 -7.30 -10.77 4.59
CA ASP A 63 -7.17 -10.35 5.98
C ASP A 63 -6.48 -8.98 6.10
N ILE A 64 -5.54 -8.67 5.23
CA ILE A 64 -4.91 -7.34 5.17
C ILE A 64 -5.93 -6.27 4.76
N LEU A 65 -6.76 -6.53 3.75
CA LEU A 65 -7.79 -5.58 3.35
C LEU A 65 -8.91 -5.44 4.39
N ASP A 66 -9.24 -6.51 5.12
CA ASP A 66 -10.14 -6.44 6.27
C ASP A 66 -9.57 -5.50 7.35
N ALA A 67 -8.27 -5.61 7.65
CA ALA A 67 -7.59 -4.70 8.58
C ALA A 67 -7.61 -3.23 8.09
N TYR A 68 -7.46 -3.00 6.78
CA TYR A 68 -7.54 -1.65 6.19
C TYR A 68 -8.94 -1.05 6.33
N ILE A 69 -9.99 -1.85 6.15
CA ILE A 69 -11.37 -1.40 6.39
C ILE A 69 -11.57 -1.03 7.88
N LEU A 70 -11.02 -1.80 8.80
CA LEU A 70 -11.10 -1.48 10.24
C LEU A 70 -10.41 -0.15 10.57
N ILE A 71 -9.27 0.15 9.95
CA ILE A 71 -8.59 1.45 10.11
C ILE A 71 -9.45 2.60 9.57
N LEU A 72 -10.06 2.44 8.37
CA LEU A 72 -10.96 3.45 7.81
C LEU A 72 -12.21 3.69 8.67
N GLN A 73 -12.61 2.72 9.45
CA GLN A 73 -13.77 2.77 10.34
C GLN A 73 -13.40 3.01 11.81
N ASP A 74 -12.10 3.23 12.10
CA ASP A 74 -11.65 3.50 13.46
C ASP A 74 -12.33 4.75 14.02
N PRO A 75 -12.97 4.67 15.21
CA PRO A 75 -13.73 5.78 15.76
C PRO A 75 -12.93 7.05 15.99
N GLU A 76 -11.63 6.94 16.31
CA GLU A 76 -10.78 8.09 16.55
C GLU A 76 -10.40 8.80 15.23
N ILE A 77 -10.03 8.03 14.20
CA ILE A 77 -9.75 8.54 12.85
C ILE A 77 -11.01 9.19 12.27
N VAL A 78 -12.15 8.50 12.35
CA VAL A 78 -13.44 9.01 11.86
C VAL A 78 -13.84 10.28 12.60
N ALA A 79 -13.64 10.37 13.91
CA ALA A 79 -13.94 11.58 14.67
C ALA A 79 -13.06 12.78 14.26
N GLN A 80 -11.78 12.56 13.95
CA GLN A 80 -10.88 13.59 13.45
C GLN A 80 -11.28 14.04 12.03
N LEU A 81 -11.55 13.12 11.13
CA LEU A 81 -12.01 13.42 9.77
C LEU A 81 -13.32 14.20 9.76
N ASN A 82 -14.26 13.90 10.65
CA ASN A 82 -15.55 14.59 10.75
C ASN A 82 -15.48 16.02 11.33
N GLN A 83 -14.32 16.49 11.78
CA GLN A 83 -14.17 17.87 12.28
C GLN A 83 -14.31 18.91 11.16
N ASN A 84 -13.95 18.57 9.95
CA ASN A 84 -14.11 19.44 8.79
C ASN A 84 -14.34 18.58 7.53
N LEU A 85 -15.45 18.83 6.83
CA LEU A 85 -15.77 18.10 5.60
C LEU A 85 -14.97 18.57 4.37
N ASP A 86 -14.35 19.75 4.48
CA ASP A 86 -13.59 20.38 3.39
C ASP A 86 -12.06 20.27 3.62
N PHE A 87 -11.61 19.24 4.32
CA PHE A 87 -10.17 18.98 4.47
C PHE A 87 -9.48 18.81 3.14
N SER A 88 -8.34 19.46 2.97
CA SER A 88 -7.43 19.22 1.86
C SER A 88 -6.82 17.81 1.93
N VAL A 89 -6.24 17.38 0.82
CA VAL A 89 -5.48 16.12 0.73
C VAL A 89 -4.39 16.00 1.80
N GLU A 90 -3.65 17.10 2.02
CA GLU A 90 -2.58 17.17 3.01
C GLU A 90 -3.12 17.05 4.44
N GLU A 91 -4.21 17.77 4.75
CA GLU A 91 -4.84 17.73 6.07
C GLU A 91 -5.39 16.33 6.39
N VAL A 92 -6.05 15.68 5.42
CA VAL A 92 -6.50 14.30 5.58
C VAL A 92 -5.32 13.37 5.83
N TYR A 93 -4.26 13.46 5.01
CA TYR A 93 -3.08 12.60 5.21
C TYR A 93 -2.37 12.85 6.53
N SER A 94 -2.37 14.10 7.02
CA SER A 94 -1.77 14.47 8.32
C SER A 94 -2.46 13.77 9.51
N ILE A 95 -3.76 13.48 9.43
CA ILE A 95 -4.47 12.70 10.45
C ILE A 95 -3.89 11.30 10.55
N PHE A 96 -3.66 10.64 9.42
CA PHE A 96 -3.08 9.29 9.39
C PHE A 96 -1.62 9.29 9.83
N THR A 97 -0.81 10.26 9.40
CA THR A 97 0.60 10.36 9.84
C THR A 97 0.71 10.63 11.34
N SER A 98 -0.15 11.49 11.88
CA SER A 98 -0.20 11.77 13.31
C SER A 98 -0.62 10.53 14.12
N THR A 99 -1.61 9.79 13.64
CA THR A 99 -2.05 8.55 14.27
C THR A 99 -0.95 7.49 14.21
N ALA A 100 -0.32 7.29 13.06
CA ALA A 100 0.77 6.33 12.87
C ALA A 100 1.97 6.62 13.80
N SER A 101 2.32 7.90 13.99
CA SER A 101 3.45 8.30 14.85
C SER A 101 3.28 7.86 16.31
N VAL A 102 2.04 7.75 16.79
CA VAL A 102 1.76 7.23 18.14
C VAL A 102 2.17 5.77 18.23
N PHE A 103 1.83 4.97 17.21
CA PHE A 103 2.19 3.54 17.14
C PHE A 103 3.68 3.33 16.91
N GLU A 104 4.34 4.16 16.08
CA GLU A 104 5.79 4.11 15.85
C GLU A 104 6.60 4.38 17.12
N SER A 105 6.06 5.21 18.03
CA SER A 105 6.70 5.51 19.31
C SER A 105 6.74 4.33 20.30
N MET A 106 5.97 3.28 20.03
CA MET A 106 5.93 2.06 20.85
C MET A 106 7.10 1.13 20.50
N GLU A 107 7.69 0.47 21.49
CA GLU A 107 8.87 -0.39 21.29
C GLU A 107 8.55 -1.71 20.57
N ASP A 108 7.29 -2.16 20.65
CA ASP A 108 6.85 -3.45 20.11
C ASP A 108 6.75 -3.41 18.57
N VAL A 109 7.35 -4.40 17.92
CA VAL A 109 7.35 -4.57 16.45
C VAL A 109 5.92 -4.63 15.88
N TYR A 110 4.98 -5.23 16.61
CA TYR A 110 3.58 -5.30 16.18
C TYR A 110 2.97 -3.91 15.98
N PHE A 111 3.25 -2.95 16.88
CA PHE A 111 2.72 -1.60 16.75
C PHE A 111 3.38 -0.83 15.60
N LYS A 112 4.66 -1.09 15.33
CA LYS A 112 5.35 -0.49 14.16
C LYS A 112 4.73 -0.96 12.84
N GLN A 113 4.39 -2.24 12.73
CA GLN A 113 3.66 -2.75 11.55
C GLN A 113 2.28 -2.09 11.41
N ARG A 114 1.58 -1.86 12.52
CA ARG A 114 0.31 -1.11 12.50
C ARG A 114 0.47 0.33 12.05
N ALA A 115 1.57 0.99 12.39
CA ALA A 115 1.85 2.33 11.88
C ALA A 115 1.97 2.34 10.35
N GLU A 116 2.67 1.35 9.77
CA GLU A 116 2.79 1.18 8.31
C GLU A 116 1.42 0.94 7.65
N ASP A 117 0.57 0.10 8.24
CA ASP A 117 -0.79 -0.13 7.77
C ASP A 117 -1.61 1.17 7.76
N ILE A 118 -1.54 1.96 8.84
CA ILE A 118 -2.24 3.25 8.97
C ILE A 118 -1.79 4.22 7.88
N LEU A 119 -0.49 4.34 7.64
CA LEU A 119 0.06 5.19 6.58
C LEU A 119 -0.40 4.73 5.20
N SER A 120 -0.41 3.42 4.95
CA SER A 120 -0.89 2.83 3.70
C SER A 120 -2.37 3.15 3.45
N VAL A 121 -3.21 3.01 4.46
CA VAL A 121 -4.64 3.34 4.38
C VAL A 121 -4.85 4.83 4.11
N GLY A 122 -4.13 5.71 4.80
CA GLY A 122 -4.16 7.15 4.56
C GLY A 122 -3.80 7.49 3.11
N LYS A 123 -2.76 6.86 2.58
CA LYS A 123 -2.33 7.00 1.19
C LYS A 123 -3.42 6.56 0.20
N HIS A 124 -4.05 5.40 0.42
CA HIS A 124 -5.15 4.93 -0.41
C HIS A 124 -6.36 5.87 -0.38
N LEU A 125 -6.70 6.41 0.79
CA LEU A 125 -7.79 7.38 0.92
C LEU A 125 -7.51 8.64 0.11
N VAL A 126 -6.32 9.22 0.25
CA VAL A 126 -5.91 10.42 -0.48
C VAL A 126 -5.93 10.21 -2.00
N PHE A 127 -5.41 9.09 -2.49
CA PHE A 127 -5.49 8.78 -3.92
C PHE A 127 -6.93 8.66 -4.41
N ASN A 128 -7.80 8.08 -3.59
CA ASN A 128 -9.22 7.98 -3.94
C ASN A 128 -9.90 9.36 -3.93
N MET A 129 -9.54 10.26 -3.00
CA MET A 129 -9.99 11.67 -3.01
C MET A 129 -9.59 12.38 -4.31
N GLN A 130 -8.39 12.12 -4.81
CA GLN A 130 -7.87 12.70 -6.07
C GLN A 130 -8.38 11.99 -7.32
N ASN A 131 -9.23 10.98 -7.17
CA ASN A 131 -9.73 10.11 -8.24
C ASN A 131 -8.58 9.58 -9.11
N ILE A 132 -7.50 9.17 -8.46
CA ILE A 132 -6.37 8.52 -9.11
C ILE A 132 -6.73 7.04 -9.20
N GLU A 133 -7.26 6.64 -10.36
CA GLU A 133 -7.44 5.23 -10.66
C GLU A 133 -6.09 4.53 -10.74
N ARG A 134 -5.89 3.56 -9.86
CA ARG A 134 -4.70 2.72 -9.82
C ARG A 134 -4.97 1.37 -10.50
N GLU A 135 -5.65 1.39 -11.64
CA GLU A 135 -5.62 0.23 -12.52
C GLU A 135 -4.26 0.16 -13.21
N ILE A 136 -3.40 -0.68 -12.67
CA ILE A 136 -2.07 -0.89 -13.24
C ILE A 136 -2.20 -1.90 -14.37
N THR A 137 -2.27 -1.39 -15.59
CA THR A 137 -2.22 -2.24 -16.78
C THR A 137 -0.76 -2.59 -17.07
N LEU A 138 -0.36 -3.79 -16.69
CA LEU A 138 0.97 -4.33 -16.97
C LEU A 138 0.97 -5.04 -18.34
N ASN A 139 2.05 -4.85 -19.08
CA ASN A 139 2.32 -5.63 -20.28
C ASN A 139 2.96 -6.97 -19.91
N GLU A 140 2.91 -7.94 -20.83
CA GLU A 140 3.65 -9.19 -20.68
C GLU A 140 5.16 -8.94 -20.53
N ASN A 141 5.80 -9.74 -19.68
CA ASN A 141 7.23 -9.64 -19.39
C ASN A 141 7.62 -8.27 -18.77
N THR A 142 6.84 -7.77 -17.84
CA THR A 142 7.14 -6.51 -17.13
C THR A 142 8.19 -6.74 -16.04
N ILE A 143 9.14 -5.80 -15.94
CA ILE A 143 9.99 -5.59 -14.75
C ILE A 143 9.39 -4.41 -13.99
N LEU A 144 8.77 -4.71 -12.86
CA LEU A 144 8.15 -3.70 -11.99
C LEU A 144 9.22 -3.03 -11.14
N ILE A 145 9.28 -1.71 -11.20
CA ILE A 145 10.20 -0.89 -10.41
C ILE A 145 9.35 0.00 -9.51
N ALA A 146 9.54 -0.09 -8.20
CA ALA A 146 8.80 0.72 -7.22
C ALA A 146 9.72 1.18 -6.09
N GLU A 147 9.32 2.22 -5.37
CA GLU A 147 9.98 2.56 -4.12
C GLU A 147 9.61 1.53 -3.05
N ASP A 148 8.32 1.30 -2.90
CA ASP A 148 7.71 0.32 -2.01
C ASP A 148 6.44 -0.23 -2.65
N LEU A 149 5.99 -1.41 -2.21
CA LEU A 149 4.77 -2.07 -2.66
C LEU A 149 4.03 -2.63 -1.44
N THR A 150 2.86 -2.09 -1.20
CA THR A 150 1.96 -2.66 -0.19
C THR A 150 1.19 -3.86 -0.75
N PRO A 151 0.66 -4.75 0.11
CA PRO A 151 -0.23 -5.82 -0.32
C PRO A 151 -1.45 -5.33 -1.09
N ALA A 152 -1.99 -4.16 -0.74
CA ALA A 152 -3.09 -3.56 -1.47
C ALA A 152 -2.68 -3.07 -2.86
N ASP A 153 -1.44 -2.60 -3.04
CA ASP A 153 -0.90 -2.25 -4.35
C ASP A 153 -0.76 -3.50 -5.23
N THR A 154 -0.14 -4.55 -4.70
CA THR A 154 0.06 -5.82 -5.43
C THR A 154 -1.25 -6.52 -5.74
N SER A 155 -2.28 -6.36 -4.91
CA SER A 155 -3.61 -6.92 -5.14
C SER A 155 -4.32 -6.35 -6.36
N SER A 156 -3.97 -5.13 -6.75
CA SER A 156 -4.52 -4.45 -7.94
C SER A 156 -3.76 -4.76 -9.24
N MET A 157 -2.67 -5.54 -9.15
CA MET A 157 -1.79 -5.88 -10.27
C MET A 157 -2.01 -7.30 -10.76
N ASP A 158 -1.96 -7.50 -12.08
CA ASP A 158 -1.82 -8.84 -12.65
C ASP A 158 -0.36 -9.28 -12.59
N LEU A 159 0.03 -9.88 -11.46
CA LEU A 159 1.39 -10.33 -11.21
C LEU A 159 1.84 -11.46 -12.16
N SER A 160 0.93 -12.12 -12.87
CA SER A 160 1.30 -13.14 -13.88
C SER A 160 2.09 -12.55 -15.05
N LYS A 161 1.98 -11.23 -15.26
CA LYS A 161 2.71 -10.48 -16.29
C LYS A 161 4.06 -9.94 -15.82
N VAL A 162 4.37 -10.11 -14.52
CA VAL A 162 5.59 -9.57 -13.90
C VAL A 162 6.69 -10.62 -13.88
N ASN A 163 7.77 -10.39 -14.61
CA ASN A 163 8.93 -11.25 -14.64
C ASN A 163 9.95 -10.95 -13.53
N GLY A 164 9.88 -9.74 -12.95
CA GLY A 164 10.78 -9.34 -11.87
C GLY A 164 10.31 -8.07 -11.19
N ILE A 165 10.69 -7.91 -9.93
CA ILE A 165 10.37 -6.75 -9.11
C ILE A 165 11.69 -6.15 -8.59
N VAL A 166 11.79 -4.83 -8.67
CA VAL A 166 12.90 -4.04 -8.13
C VAL A 166 12.32 -3.01 -7.18
N LEU A 167 12.65 -3.11 -5.91
CA LEU A 167 12.25 -2.15 -4.89
C LEU A 167 13.44 -1.28 -4.50
N LYS A 168 13.20 0.01 -4.30
CA LYS A 168 14.21 0.95 -3.80
C LYS A 168 14.48 0.67 -2.32
N ASP A 169 13.40 0.54 -1.55
CA ASP A 169 13.45 0.23 -0.13
C ASP A 169 12.89 -1.18 0.08
N CYS A 170 13.79 -2.15 0.32
CA CYS A 170 13.39 -3.52 0.58
C CYS A 170 13.04 -3.64 2.08
N LEU A 171 11.79 -3.42 2.43
CA LEU A 171 11.26 -3.63 3.79
C LEU A 171 10.95 -5.10 4.11
N LEU A 172 11.39 -6.05 3.28
CA LEU A 172 11.33 -7.47 3.59
C LEU A 172 12.45 -7.89 4.58
N TYR A 173 12.57 -7.14 5.67
CA TYR A 173 13.29 -7.61 6.85
C TYR A 173 12.28 -8.09 7.89
N THR A 174 11.75 -9.27 7.68
CA THR A 174 11.56 -10.15 8.82
C THR A 174 12.94 -10.79 9.07
N SER A 175 13.54 -10.43 10.18
CA SER A 175 14.87 -10.84 10.61
C SER A 175 15.02 -12.35 10.90
N ASP A 176 14.06 -13.17 10.55
CA ASP A 176 14.01 -14.59 10.90
C ASP A 176 14.45 -15.54 9.77
N ALA A 177 14.73 -15.02 8.57
CA ALA A 177 15.16 -15.90 7.45
C ALA A 177 16.69 -16.04 7.31
N ALA A 178 17.48 -15.35 8.13
CA ALA A 178 18.95 -15.34 8.00
C ALA A 178 19.67 -16.30 8.95
N ASP A 179 19.02 -16.89 9.95
CA ASP A 179 19.68 -17.71 10.96
C ASP A 179 19.60 -19.25 10.73
N ASP A 180 18.91 -19.72 9.69
CA ASP A 180 18.75 -21.17 9.45
C ASP A 180 19.69 -21.75 8.38
N VAL A 181 20.71 -21.05 7.95
CA VAL A 181 21.72 -21.62 7.02
C VAL A 181 23.12 -21.52 7.59
N VAL A 182 23.35 -22.14 8.75
CA VAL A 182 24.69 -22.64 9.14
C VAL A 182 24.50 -23.95 9.92
N GLY A 183 24.58 -25.07 9.22
CA GLY A 183 24.63 -26.39 9.76
C GLY A 183 25.16 -27.33 8.72
#